data_a5195f6350cf732da61b3afb618b9e84
#
_entry.id   a5195f6350cf732da61b3afb618b9e84
#
_cell.length_a   1.000
_cell.length_b   1.000
_cell.length_c   1.000
_cell.angle_alpha   90.00
_cell.angle_beta   90.00
_cell.angle_gamma   90.00
#
_symmetry.space_group_name_H-M   'P 1'
#
loop_
_entity.id
_entity.type
_entity.pdbx_description
1 polymer ?
#
loop_
_entity_poly.entity_id
_entity_poly.type
_entity_poly.pdbx_seq_one_letter_code
_entity_poly.pdbx_strand_id
1 'polypeptide(L)' 'MPEGKLLLIENQDQPGIIGALGTLLAKERVNIANMALSRSGGANALAVYQLDSAPGASALAEILRNPAIVSAKLIEA' A
#
# COMPACT_ATOMS: atom_id res chain seq x y z
N MET A 1 -4.78 -11.63 16.51
CA MET A 1 -3.82 -10.53 16.45
C MET A 1 -3.07 -10.56 15.12
N PRO A 2 -3.14 -9.49 14.39
CA PRO A 2 -2.40 -9.49 13.13
C PRO A 2 -0.91 -9.48 13.41
N GLU A 3 -0.25 -10.44 12.82
CA GLU A 3 1.19 -10.47 12.84
C GLU A 3 1.69 -9.98 11.50
N GLY A 4 2.87 -9.42 11.51
CA GLY A 4 3.48 -9.01 10.28
C GLY A 4 3.43 -7.52 10.09
N LYS A 5 3.28 -7.10 8.87
CA LYS A 5 3.51 -5.71 8.48
C LYS A 5 2.24 -5.10 7.93
N LEU A 6 2.00 -3.84 8.30
CA LEU A 6 0.90 -3.07 7.75
C LEU A 6 1.48 -1.95 6.92
N LEU A 7 0.98 -1.84 5.70
CA LEU A 7 1.38 -0.76 4.80
C LEU A 7 0.18 0.18 4.64
N LEU A 8 0.34 1.41 5.12
CA LEU A 8 -0.70 2.44 4.99
C LEU A 8 -0.39 3.31 3.80
N ILE A 9 -1.34 3.39 2.89
CA ILE A 9 -1.19 4.19 1.68
C ILE A 9 -2.31 5.21 1.64
N GLU A 10 -1.95 6.48 1.57
CA GLU A 10 -2.90 7.52 1.21
C GLU A 10 -2.67 7.89 -0.24
N ASN A 11 -3.72 7.84 -1.05
CA ASN A 11 -3.59 8.09 -2.47
C ASN A 11 -4.80 8.86 -2.98
N GLN A 12 -4.62 9.50 -4.12
CA GLN A 12 -5.75 10.08 -4.83
C GLN A 12 -6.67 8.95 -5.28
N ASP A 13 -7.96 9.14 -5.10
CA ASP A 13 -8.94 8.09 -5.40
C ASP A 13 -9.16 8.05 -6.91
N GLN A 14 -8.38 7.23 -7.58
CA GLN A 14 -8.49 7.06 -9.02
C GLN A 14 -8.23 5.61 -9.38
N PRO A 15 -8.72 5.17 -10.55
CA PRO A 15 -8.56 3.79 -10.98
C PRO A 15 -7.09 3.41 -11.12
N GLY A 16 -6.80 2.14 -10.89
CA GLY A 16 -5.50 1.57 -11.19
C GLY A 16 -4.51 1.59 -10.05
N ILE A 17 -4.77 2.31 -8.97
CA ILE A 17 -3.81 2.41 -7.87
C ILE A 17 -3.63 1.07 -7.17
N ILE A 18 -4.73 0.39 -6.86
CA ILE A 18 -4.66 -0.91 -6.18
C ILE A 18 -3.94 -1.92 -7.06
N GLY A 19 -4.24 -1.89 -8.37
CA GLY A 19 -3.57 -2.79 -9.31
C GLY A 19 -2.08 -2.52 -9.41
N ALA A 20 -1.69 -1.24 -9.43
CA ALA A 20 -0.28 -0.88 -9.51
C ALA A 20 0.47 -1.33 -8.26
N LEU A 21 -0.13 -1.13 -7.08
CA LEU A 21 0.48 -1.56 -5.82
C LEU A 21 0.57 -3.07 -5.74
N GLY A 22 -0.48 -3.77 -6.14
CA GLY A 22 -0.46 -5.22 -6.15
C GLY A 22 0.61 -5.79 -7.06
N THR A 23 0.76 -5.21 -8.24
CA THR A 23 1.78 -5.65 -9.18
C THR A 23 3.18 -5.42 -8.62
N LEU A 24 3.40 -4.25 -8.03
CA LEU A 24 4.70 -3.92 -7.45
C LEU A 24 5.04 -4.86 -6.30
N LEU A 25 4.10 -5.10 -5.39
CA LEU A 25 4.35 -5.98 -4.26
C LEU A 25 4.58 -7.41 -4.72
N ALA A 26 3.86 -7.87 -5.74
CA ALA A 26 4.07 -9.21 -6.30
C ALA A 26 5.47 -9.32 -6.91
N LYS A 27 5.92 -8.29 -7.58
CA LYS A 27 7.27 -8.27 -8.15
C LYS A 27 8.33 -8.39 -7.06
N GLU A 28 8.06 -7.82 -5.89
CA GLU A 28 8.96 -7.89 -4.75
C GLU A 28 8.73 -9.15 -3.91
N ARG A 29 7.85 -10.04 -4.35
CA ARG A 29 7.52 -11.28 -3.67
C ARG A 29 6.90 -11.04 -2.30
N VAL A 30 6.19 -9.95 -2.15
CA VAL A 30 5.46 -9.64 -0.93
C VAL A 30 3.99 -9.99 -1.16
N ASN A 31 3.48 -10.91 -0.36
CA ASN A 31 2.11 -11.35 -0.46
C ASN A 31 1.19 -10.47 0.38
N ILE A 32 0.07 -10.07 -0.20
CA ILE A 32 -0.94 -9.29 0.51
C ILE A 32 -1.90 -10.27 1.16
N ALA A 33 -1.90 -10.32 2.49
CA ALA A 33 -2.78 -11.21 3.23
C ALA A 33 -4.18 -10.62 3.35
N ASN A 34 -4.29 -9.30 3.42
CA ASN A 34 -5.57 -8.62 3.57
C ASN A 34 -5.40 -7.17 3.15
N MET A 35 -6.52 -6.55 2.79
CA MET A 35 -6.52 -5.16 2.40
C MET A 35 -7.85 -4.53 2.77
N ALA A 36 -7.80 -3.33 3.32
CA ALA A 36 -8.99 -2.55 3.61
C ALA A 36 -8.84 -1.18 2.97
N LEU A 37 -9.92 -0.71 2.37
CA LEU A 37 -9.95 0.57 1.68
C LEU A 37 -11.00 1.46 2.34
N SER A 38 -10.63 2.69 2.64
CA SER A 38 -11.53 3.66 3.24
C SER A 38 -11.56 4.92 2.38
N ARG A 39 -12.76 5.39 2.09
CA ARG A 39 -12.99 6.64 1.39
C ARG A 39 -13.75 7.57 2.32
N SER A 40 -13.18 8.72 2.56
CA SER A 40 -13.75 9.64 3.56
C SER A 40 -14.44 10.84 2.91
N GLY A 41 -14.94 10.68 1.72
CA GLY A 41 -15.70 11.72 1.05
C GLY A 41 -14.89 12.79 0.37
N GLY A 42 -13.57 12.74 0.48
CA GLY A 42 -12.69 13.66 -0.22
C GLY A 42 -12.13 13.03 -1.49
N ALA A 43 -11.14 13.70 -2.05
CA ALA A 43 -10.49 13.22 -3.26
C ALA A 43 -9.50 12.10 -3.00
N ASN A 44 -9.16 11.85 -1.75
CA ASN A 44 -8.16 10.86 -1.38
C ASN A 44 -8.81 9.64 -0.74
N ALA A 45 -8.12 8.52 -0.85
CA ALA A 45 -8.50 7.27 -0.21
C ALA A 45 -7.36 6.80 0.68
N LEU A 46 -7.70 6.06 1.72
CA LEU A 46 -6.73 5.45 2.61
C LEU A 46 -6.85 3.94 2.48
N ALA A 47 -5.75 3.28 2.19
CA ALA A 47 -5.72 1.82 2.08
C ALA A 47 -4.75 1.27 3.10
N VAL A 48 -5.14 0.17 3.74
CA VAL A 48 -4.29 -0.56 4.68
C VAL A 48 -4.07 -1.94 4.11
N TYR A 49 -2.82 -2.28 3.87
CA TYR A 49 -2.44 -3.59 3.34
C TYR A 49 -1.76 -4.37 4.44
N GLN A 50 -2.28 -5.54 4.75
CA GLN A 50 -1.61 -6.47 5.65
C GLN A 50 -0.72 -7.37 4.81
N LEU A 51 0.58 -7.34 5.08
CA LEU A 51 1.57 -8.03 4.27
C LEU A 51 2.19 -9.17 5.06
N ASP A 52 2.55 -10.25 4.35
CA ASP A 52 3.22 -11.38 4.98
C ASP A 52 4.68 -11.08 5.30
N SER A 53 5.27 -10.12 4.60
CA SER A 53 6.65 -9.74 4.82
C SER A 53 6.81 -8.26 4.53
N ALA A 54 7.91 -7.66 5.00
CA ALA A 54 8.15 -6.25 4.79
C ALA A 54 8.65 -6.00 3.36
N PRO A 55 8.09 -5.02 2.65
CA PRO A 55 8.67 -4.59 1.39
C PRO A 55 10.01 -3.91 1.65
N GLY A 56 10.93 -4.06 0.74
CA GLY A 56 12.22 -3.40 0.87
C GLY A 56 12.11 -1.89 0.66
N ALA A 57 13.20 -1.19 1.02
CA ALA A 57 13.24 0.25 0.88
C ALA A 57 13.06 0.67 -0.58
N SER A 58 13.57 -0.10 -1.53
CA SER A 58 13.42 0.22 -2.94
C SER A 58 11.96 0.10 -3.38
N ALA A 59 11.22 -0.85 -2.83
CA ALA A 59 9.81 -0.99 -3.15
C ALA A 59 9.01 0.20 -2.63
N LEU A 60 9.28 0.64 -1.41
CA LEU A 60 8.62 1.82 -0.85
C LEU A 60 8.94 3.07 -1.67
N ALA A 61 10.20 3.22 -2.07
CA ALA A 61 10.59 4.35 -2.90
C ALA A 61 9.85 4.34 -4.23
N GLU A 62 9.67 3.16 -4.82
CA GLU A 62 8.98 3.04 -6.09
C GLU A 62 7.49 3.36 -5.95
N ILE A 63 6.87 2.95 -4.85
CA ILE A 63 5.49 3.32 -4.57
C ILE A 63 5.35 4.84 -4.54
N LEU A 64 6.25 5.51 -3.86
CA LEU A 64 6.20 6.97 -3.71
C LEU A 64 6.49 7.72 -4.99
N ARG A 65 7.01 7.06 -6.01
CA ARG A 65 7.22 7.69 -7.32
C ARG A 65 5.93 7.87 -8.10
N ASN A 66 4.88 7.17 -7.72
CA ASN A 66 3.59 7.34 -8.38
C ASN A 66 2.98 8.66 -7.91
N PRO A 67 2.68 9.60 -8.82
CA PRO A 67 2.18 10.92 -8.40
C PRO A 67 0.80 10.88 -7.73
N ALA A 68 0.07 9.78 -7.88
CA ALA A 68 -1.22 9.63 -7.19
C ALA A 68 -1.05 9.23 -5.73
N ILE A 69 0.14 8.80 -5.32
CA ILE A 69 0.39 8.40 -3.93
C ILE A 69 0.76 9.64 -3.13
N VAL A 70 -0.01 9.92 -2.10
CA VAL A 70 0.24 11.04 -1.21
C VAL A 70 1.25 10.65 -0.13
N SER A 71 1.08 9.47 0.46
CA SER A 71 1.99 9.00 1.49
C SER A 71 1.95 7.48 1.56
N ALA A 72 3.05 6.90 2.04
CA ALA A 72 3.16 5.48 2.27
C ALA A 72 3.92 5.28 3.58
N LYS A 73 3.36 4.47 4.46
CA LYS A 73 3.95 4.24 5.78
C LYS A 73 3.88 2.77 6.12
N LEU A 74 5.02 2.21 6.49
CA LEU A 74 5.11 0.81 6.91
C LEU A 74 5.10 0.75 8.43
N ILE A 75 4.20 -0.06 8.97
CA ILE A 75 4.09 -0.28 10.41
C ILE A 75 4.36 -1.75 10.66
N GLU A 76 5.31 -2.03 11.52
CA GLU A 76 5.62 -3.40 11.91
C GLU A 76 5.05 -3.68 13.28
N ALA A 77 4.29 -4.74 13.36
CA ALA A 77 3.69 -5.16 14.61
C ALA A 77 4.63 -6.09 15.37
#